data_2363b90f736d40ece9664eee9cae2750
#
_entry.id   2363b90f736d40ece9664eee9cae2750
#
_cell.length_a   1.000
_cell.length_b   1.000
_cell.length_c   1.000
_cell.angle_alpha   90.00
_cell.angle_beta   90.00
_cell.angle_gamma   90.00
#
_symmetry.space_group_name_H-M   'P 1'
#
loop_
_entity.id
_entity.type
_entity.pdbx_description
1 polymer ?
#
loop_
_entity_poly.entity_id
_entity_poly.type
_entity_poly.pdbx_seq_one_letter_code
_entity_poly.pdbx_strand_id
1 'polypeptide(L)'
;MYKLLFLLFSLIGMNSCIETPYKPQDCDLIFQIAEATDFSKAITDATAHHDDIKFDHVGLIFTENGCTKVLEASAKNGVSEITLEEFIKSLPSGYVIKRVNCNFSSAQIIENAKSHMGEPYDWSYLPDNGKMYCSELIYESFIDINKRHIFHAHPMNFRNEKGEMPQFWTDLFNKLGEDIPEGVIGTNPNDLSKESVMTEVYRSK
;
A
#
# COMPACT_ATOMS: atom_id res chain seq x y z
N MET A 1 -42.43 -53.41 -2.13
CA MET A 1 -41.82 -52.40 -3.01
C MET A 1 -41.72 -51.08 -2.29
N TYR A 2 -40.59 -50.82 -1.66
CA TYR A 2 -40.31 -49.53 -0.93
C TYR A 2 -39.52 -48.62 -1.88
N LYS A 3 -40.13 -47.47 -2.21
CA LYS A 3 -39.42 -46.39 -2.95
C LYS A 3 -38.60 -45.57 -1.98
N LEU A 4 -37.27 -45.65 -2.10
CA LEU A 4 -36.34 -44.84 -1.36
C LEU A 4 -36.26 -43.45 -1.99
N LEU A 5 -36.70 -42.42 -1.28
CA LEU A 5 -36.68 -41.02 -1.71
C LEU A 5 -35.35 -40.42 -1.25
N PHE A 6 -34.42 -40.21 -2.20
CA PHE A 6 -33.17 -39.48 -1.95
C PHE A 6 -33.49 -37.99 -1.92
N LEU A 7 -33.43 -37.37 -0.72
CA LEU A 7 -33.38 -35.91 -0.57
C LEU A 7 -31.94 -35.44 -0.83
N LEU A 8 -31.74 -34.78 -1.98
CA LEU A 8 -30.53 -34.00 -2.21
C LEU A 8 -30.61 -32.71 -1.37
N PHE A 9 -29.83 -32.65 -0.31
CA PHE A 9 -29.54 -31.39 0.37
C PHE A 9 -28.48 -30.63 -0.44
N SER A 10 -28.91 -29.60 -1.21
CA SER A 10 -28.00 -28.63 -1.79
C SER A 10 -27.51 -27.71 -0.68
N LEU A 11 -26.23 -27.86 -0.28
CA LEU A 11 -25.51 -26.89 0.52
C LEU A 11 -25.33 -25.62 -0.32
N ILE A 12 -26.25 -24.67 -0.17
CA ILE A 12 -26.02 -23.30 -0.62
C ILE A 12 -25.01 -22.71 0.37
N GLY A 13 -23.76 -22.64 -0.07
CA GLY A 13 -22.72 -21.90 0.64
C GLY A 13 -23.15 -20.44 0.71
N MET A 14 -23.57 -20.00 1.89
CA MET A 14 -23.77 -18.58 2.18
C MET A 14 -22.37 -17.92 2.24
N ASN A 15 -21.92 -17.38 1.10
CA ASN A 15 -20.86 -16.38 1.12
C ASN A 15 -21.41 -15.19 1.90
N SER A 16 -21.04 -15.09 3.15
CA SER A 16 -21.24 -13.91 3.97
C SER A 16 -20.32 -12.82 3.39
N CYS A 17 -20.82 -12.02 2.45
CA CYS A 17 -20.22 -10.77 2.10
C CYS A 17 -20.26 -9.91 3.36
N ILE A 18 -19.09 -9.61 3.93
CA ILE A 18 -18.96 -8.56 4.93
C ILE A 18 -19.34 -7.27 4.22
N GLU A 19 -20.55 -6.77 4.47
CA GLU A 19 -20.97 -5.45 3.97
C GLU A 19 -20.10 -4.40 4.68
N THR A 20 -19.02 -4.00 3.99
CA THR A 20 -18.30 -2.79 4.39
C THR A 20 -19.18 -1.59 4.02
N PRO A 21 -19.41 -0.62 4.91
CA PRO A 21 -20.16 0.60 4.58
C PRO A 21 -19.45 1.46 3.52
N TYR A 22 -18.25 1.06 3.14
CA TYR A 22 -17.40 1.69 2.14
C TYR A 22 -17.56 0.99 0.79
N LYS A 23 -17.77 1.80 -0.26
CA LYS A 23 -17.80 1.34 -1.65
C LYS A 23 -16.47 1.69 -2.33
N PRO A 24 -15.61 0.69 -2.63
CA PRO A 24 -14.33 0.90 -3.31
C PRO A 24 -14.51 1.59 -4.67
N GLN A 25 -13.58 2.49 -4.99
CA GLN A 25 -13.44 3.10 -6.30
C GLN A 25 -12.03 2.85 -6.82
N ASP A 26 -11.90 2.80 -8.14
CA ASP A 26 -10.59 2.69 -8.77
C ASP A 26 -9.71 3.88 -8.36
N CYS A 27 -8.46 3.59 -8.03
CA CYS A 27 -7.46 4.54 -7.52
C CYS A 27 -7.72 5.08 -6.11
N ASP A 28 -8.61 4.48 -5.32
CA ASP A 28 -8.55 4.66 -3.86
C ASP A 28 -7.25 4.04 -3.33
N LEU A 29 -6.64 4.65 -2.32
CA LEU A 29 -5.43 4.14 -1.69
C LEU A 29 -5.77 3.57 -0.31
N ILE A 30 -5.31 2.34 -0.06
CA ILE A 30 -5.44 1.68 1.25
C ILE A 30 -4.11 1.79 2.00
N PHE A 31 -4.15 2.43 3.16
CA PHE A 31 -3.00 2.62 4.06
C PHE A 31 -3.12 1.64 5.22
N GLN A 32 -2.11 0.81 5.41
CA GLN A 32 -2.00 -0.08 6.56
C GLN A 32 -1.60 0.72 7.80
N ILE A 33 -2.35 0.55 8.89
CA ILE A 33 -1.96 1.09 10.20
C ILE A 33 -0.77 0.29 10.70
N ALA A 34 0.27 1.01 11.16
CA ALA A 34 1.56 0.46 11.51
C ALA A 34 1.49 -0.71 12.51
N GLU A 35 2.27 -1.72 12.24
CA GLU A 35 2.40 -2.93 13.05
C GLU A 35 3.48 -2.79 14.13
N ALA A 36 3.47 -3.73 15.09
CA ALA A 36 4.50 -3.78 16.13
C ALA A 36 5.73 -4.61 15.68
N THR A 37 6.23 -4.36 14.45
CA THR A 37 7.45 -4.98 13.93
C THR A 37 8.61 -3.97 13.92
N ASP A 38 9.86 -4.44 13.94
CA ASP A 38 11.03 -3.57 13.87
C ASP A 38 11.05 -2.75 12.56
N PHE A 39 10.63 -3.37 11.45
CA PHE A 39 10.53 -2.71 10.16
C PHE A 39 9.48 -1.58 10.17
N SER A 40 8.25 -1.90 10.60
CA SER A 40 7.17 -0.93 10.73
C SER A 40 7.56 0.23 11.66
N LYS A 41 8.18 -0.10 12.80
CA LYS A 41 8.69 0.89 13.74
C LYS A 41 9.76 1.78 13.12
N ALA A 42 10.70 1.23 12.36
CA ALA A 42 11.75 2.00 11.70
C ALA A 42 11.19 3.00 10.68
N ILE A 43 10.18 2.59 9.90
CA ILE A 43 9.45 3.48 8.97
C ILE A 43 8.77 4.61 9.75
N THR A 44 7.98 4.28 10.76
CA THR A 44 7.16 5.25 11.47
C THR A 44 7.97 6.18 12.36
N ASP A 45 9.07 5.72 12.95
CA ASP A 45 10.00 6.56 13.72
C ASP A 45 10.65 7.62 12.82
N ALA A 46 10.88 7.31 11.56
CA ALA A 46 11.48 8.23 10.59
C ALA A 46 10.49 9.20 9.93
N THR A 47 9.20 8.83 9.80
CA THR A 47 8.27 9.53 8.90
C THR A 47 6.98 10.03 9.55
N ALA A 48 6.65 9.59 10.77
CA ALA A 48 5.35 9.85 11.42
C ALA A 48 5.48 10.37 12.85
N HIS A 49 6.34 11.38 13.07
CA HIS A 49 6.74 11.84 14.39
C HIS A 49 5.57 12.26 15.29
N HIS A 50 4.64 13.06 14.77
CA HIS A 50 3.54 13.66 15.54
C HIS A 50 2.15 13.18 15.08
N ASP A 51 2.09 12.11 14.31
CA ASP A 51 0.83 11.63 13.78
C ASP A 51 0.09 10.76 14.79
N ASP A 52 -1.22 10.99 14.94
CA ASP A 52 -2.11 10.15 15.76
C ASP A 52 -2.24 8.74 15.19
N ILE A 53 -2.22 8.62 13.85
CA ILE A 53 -2.24 7.36 13.13
C ILE A 53 -1.01 7.30 12.25
N LYS A 54 -0.25 6.22 12.41
CA LYS A 54 0.98 5.97 11.68
C LYS A 54 0.78 4.86 10.68
N PHE A 55 1.32 5.04 9.48
CA PHE A 55 1.22 4.08 8.38
C PHE A 55 2.61 3.53 8.03
N ASP A 56 2.68 2.25 7.75
CA ASP A 56 3.91 1.56 7.33
C ASP A 56 3.82 0.95 5.92
N HIS A 57 2.61 0.95 5.33
CA HIS A 57 2.38 0.42 4.00
C HIS A 57 1.23 1.13 3.29
N VAL A 58 1.23 1.05 1.94
CA VAL A 58 0.16 1.57 1.08
C VAL A 58 0.00 0.73 -0.17
N GLY A 59 -1.25 0.56 -0.64
CA GLY A 59 -1.59 -0.12 -1.87
C GLY A 59 -2.66 0.63 -2.67
N LEU A 60 -2.75 0.33 -3.96
CA LEU A 60 -3.70 0.88 -4.92
C LEU A 60 -4.90 -0.05 -5.07
N ILE A 61 -6.10 0.44 -4.79
CA ILE A 61 -7.35 -0.30 -5.02
C ILE A 61 -7.82 -0.12 -6.46
N PHE A 62 -8.21 -1.21 -7.10
CA PHE A 62 -8.83 -1.20 -8.42
C PHE A 62 -9.78 -2.39 -8.61
N THR A 63 -10.67 -2.29 -9.60
CA THR A 63 -11.61 -3.37 -9.93
C THR A 63 -11.33 -3.90 -11.33
N GLU A 64 -11.15 -5.21 -11.44
CA GLU A 64 -10.94 -5.89 -12.70
C GLU A 64 -11.82 -7.15 -12.77
N ASN A 65 -12.57 -7.33 -13.87
CA ASN A 65 -13.48 -8.46 -14.09
C ASN A 65 -14.47 -8.67 -12.91
N GLY A 66 -14.92 -7.58 -12.28
CA GLY A 66 -15.86 -7.63 -11.15
C GLY A 66 -15.21 -8.02 -9.81
N CYS A 67 -13.89 -8.18 -9.75
CA CYS A 67 -13.14 -8.45 -8.53
C CYS A 67 -12.36 -7.19 -8.10
N THR A 68 -12.56 -6.74 -6.86
CA THR A 68 -11.78 -5.64 -6.30
C THR A 68 -10.47 -6.17 -5.75
N LYS A 69 -9.37 -5.57 -6.19
CA LYS A 69 -7.99 -5.97 -5.90
C LYS A 69 -7.20 -4.81 -5.30
N VAL A 70 -6.07 -5.14 -4.71
CA VAL A 70 -5.01 -4.22 -4.30
C VAL A 70 -3.75 -4.55 -5.09
N LEU A 71 -3.16 -3.55 -5.73
CA LEU A 71 -1.84 -3.62 -6.32
C LEU A 71 -0.87 -2.93 -5.37
N GLU A 72 0.18 -3.63 -4.99
CA GLU A 72 1.13 -3.20 -3.97
C GLU A 72 2.57 -3.60 -4.32
N ALA A 73 3.55 -2.90 -3.75
CA ALA A 73 4.92 -3.39 -3.67
C ALA A 73 5.18 -3.85 -2.23
N SER A 74 5.20 -5.16 -2.00
CA SER A 74 5.38 -5.75 -0.67
C SER A 74 6.76 -6.38 -0.51
N ALA A 75 7.30 -6.32 0.73
CA ALA A 75 8.58 -6.90 1.07
C ALA A 75 8.70 -8.41 0.75
N LYS A 76 7.56 -9.10 0.68
CA LYS A 76 7.49 -10.55 0.44
C LYS A 76 7.42 -10.89 -1.06
N ASN A 77 6.62 -10.15 -1.83
CA ASN A 77 6.26 -10.54 -3.18
C ASN A 77 6.72 -9.53 -4.25
N GLY A 78 7.32 -8.41 -3.85
CA GLY A 78 7.55 -7.29 -4.77
C GLY A 78 6.24 -6.68 -5.24
N VAL A 79 6.21 -6.18 -6.48
CA VAL A 79 5.01 -5.61 -7.10
C VAL A 79 4.07 -6.74 -7.53
N SER A 80 2.93 -6.81 -6.89
CA SER A 80 1.95 -7.88 -7.07
C SER A 80 0.53 -7.40 -6.81
N GLU A 81 -0.47 -8.19 -7.23
CA GLU A 81 -1.87 -7.95 -6.93
C GLU A 81 -2.48 -9.08 -6.13
N ILE A 82 -3.32 -8.73 -5.16
CA ILE A 82 -4.14 -9.67 -4.39
C ILE A 82 -5.57 -9.15 -4.30
N THR A 83 -6.53 -9.95 -3.89
CA THR A 83 -7.89 -9.45 -3.65
C THR A 83 -7.91 -8.49 -2.46
N LEU A 84 -8.80 -7.49 -2.50
CA LEU A 84 -8.97 -6.55 -1.36
C LEU A 84 -9.32 -7.31 -0.07
N GLU A 85 -10.07 -8.40 -0.17
CA GLU A 85 -10.43 -9.25 0.97
C GLU A 85 -9.20 -9.92 1.59
N GLU A 86 -8.31 -10.50 0.76
CA GLU A 86 -7.05 -11.11 1.24
C GLU A 86 -6.13 -10.07 1.85
N PHE A 87 -6.01 -8.88 1.21
CA PHE A 87 -5.23 -7.77 1.75
C PHE A 87 -5.74 -7.37 3.14
N ILE A 88 -7.03 -7.10 3.30
CA ILE A 88 -7.63 -6.70 4.59
C ILE A 88 -7.42 -7.79 5.66
N LYS A 89 -7.56 -9.06 5.31
CA LYS A 89 -7.34 -10.18 6.25
C LYS A 89 -5.90 -10.27 6.76
N SER A 90 -4.94 -9.76 6.00
CA SER A 90 -3.53 -9.76 6.38
C SER A 90 -3.15 -8.62 7.34
N LEU A 91 -4.05 -7.65 7.59
CA LEU A 91 -3.78 -6.44 8.36
C LEU A 91 -4.17 -6.58 9.83
N PRO A 92 -3.23 -6.83 10.77
CA PRO A 92 -3.56 -7.02 12.18
C PRO A 92 -4.00 -5.74 12.90
N SER A 93 -3.46 -4.58 12.48
CA SER A 93 -3.68 -3.28 13.14
C SER A 93 -4.80 -2.45 12.49
N GLY A 94 -5.36 -2.92 11.37
CA GLY A 94 -6.39 -2.22 10.62
C GLY A 94 -5.83 -1.32 9.50
N TYR A 95 -6.72 -0.50 8.91
CA TYR A 95 -6.39 0.29 7.73
C TYR A 95 -7.26 1.54 7.62
N VAL A 96 -6.76 2.49 6.82
CA VAL A 96 -7.49 3.69 6.40
C VAL A 96 -7.51 3.71 4.88
N ILE A 97 -8.67 4.03 4.29
CA ILE A 97 -8.77 4.25 2.84
C ILE A 97 -8.94 5.73 2.57
N LYS A 98 -8.11 6.22 1.66
CA LYS A 98 -8.16 7.62 1.20
C LYS A 98 -8.37 7.68 -0.29
N ARG A 99 -9.15 8.68 -0.71
CA ARG A 99 -9.47 8.96 -2.11
C ARG A 99 -8.73 10.17 -2.60
N VAL A 100 -8.22 10.09 -3.82
CA VAL A 100 -7.53 11.19 -4.49
C VAL A 100 -8.56 12.08 -5.20
N ASN A 101 -8.63 13.36 -4.82
CA ASN A 101 -9.58 14.34 -5.32
C ASN A 101 -8.91 15.34 -6.28
N CYS A 102 -8.53 14.86 -7.46
CA CYS A 102 -8.08 15.69 -8.56
C CYS A 102 -8.43 15.03 -9.89
N ASN A 103 -8.20 15.70 -11.00
CA ASN A 103 -8.48 15.14 -12.32
C ASN A 103 -7.33 14.23 -12.78
N PHE A 104 -7.64 12.96 -12.99
CA PHE A 104 -6.72 11.96 -13.57
C PHE A 104 -7.51 10.89 -14.34
N SER A 105 -6.80 10.05 -15.07
CA SER A 105 -7.37 8.87 -15.72
C SER A 105 -7.08 7.64 -14.86
N SER A 106 -8.11 7.09 -14.22
CA SER A 106 -7.95 5.85 -13.42
C SER A 106 -7.36 4.70 -14.25
N ALA A 107 -7.79 4.57 -15.51
CA ALA A 107 -7.24 3.56 -16.40
C ALA A 107 -5.74 3.73 -16.63
N GLN A 108 -5.27 4.97 -16.82
CA GLN A 108 -3.84 5.25 -17.02
C GLN A 108 -3.03 4.96 -15.75
N ILE A 109 -3.54 5.36 -14.57
CA ILE A 109 -2.87 5.09 -13.29
C ILE A 109 -2.75 3.59 -13.03
N ILE A 110 -3.83 2.84 -13.27
CA ILE A 110 -3.80 1.38 -13.11
C ILE A 110 -2.84 0.73 -14.13
N GLU A 111 -2.79 1.22 -15.36
CA GLU A 111 -1.84 0.75 -16.37
C GLU A 111 -0.39 1.05 -15.98
N ASN A 112 -0.12 2.26 -15.49
CA ASN A 112 1.19 2.64 -14.97
C ASN A 112 1.60 1.69 -13.82
N ALA A 113 0.74 1.50 -12.82
CA ALA A 113 1.02 0.61 -11.70
C ALA A 113 1.27 -0.84 -12.17
N LYS A 114 0.47 -1.34 -13.12
CA LYS A 114 0.62 -2.70 -13.68
C LYS A 114 1.89 -2.85 -14.52
N SER A 115 2.44 -1.78 -15.07
CA SER A 115 3.72 -1.87 -15.82
C SER A 115 4.89 -2.30 -14.95
N HIS A 116 4.79 -2.13 -13.62
CA HIS A 116 5.79 -2.56 -12.64
C HIS A 116 5.58 -3.99 -12.10
N MET A 117 4.53 -4.70 -12.56
CA MET A 117 4.24 -6.06 -12.06
C MET A 117 5.43 -6.99 -12.16
N GLY A 118 5.75 -7.65 -11.04
CA GLY A 118 6.86 -8.59 -10.93
C GLY A 118 8.20 -7.95 -10.57
N GLU A 119 8.31 -6.62 -10.51
CA GLU A 119 9.50 -5.96 -9.97
C GLU A 119 9.72 -6.34 -8.51
N PRO A 120 10.96 -6.60 -8.07
CA PRO A 120 11.25 -6.94 -6.68
C PRO A 120 11.03 -5.74 -5.75
N TYR A 121 10.83 -6.02 -4.43
CA TYR A 121 10.78 -4.95 -3.43
C TYR A 121 12.13 -4.23 -3.34
N ASP A 122 12.09 -2.89 -3.35
CA ASP A 122 13.29 -2.07 -3.22
C ASP A 122 13.67 -1.87 -1.75
N TRP A 123 14.63 -2.66 -1.29
CA TRP A 123 15.24 -2.50 0.02
C TRP A 123 16.31 -1.41 0.07
N SER A 124 16.77 -0.93 -1.10
CA SER A 124 17.78 0.13 -1.21
C SER A 124 17.16 1.52 -1.15
N TYR A 125 15.86 1.62 -1.39
CA TYR A 125 15.12 2.90 -1.45
C TYR A 125 15.74 3.91 -2.42
N LEU A 126 16.22 3.45 -3.56
CA LEU A 126 16.87 4.26 -4.59
C LEU A 126 15.96 4.36 -5.82
N PRO A 127 15.79 5.55 -6.40
CA PRO A 127 14.98 5.71 -7.61
C PRO A 127 15.60 5.00 -8.82
N ASP A 128 14.79 4.69 -9.84
CA ASP A 128 15.21 4.22 -11.17
C ASP A 128 16.08 2.94 -11.16
N ASN A 129 15.91 2.04 -10.19
CA ASN A 129 16.73 0.84 -10.04
C ASN A 129 16.04 -0.47 -10.48
N GLY A 130 14.82 -0.39 -11.05
CA GLY A 130 14.04 -1.55 -11.50
C GLY A 130 13.45 -2.36 -10.34
N LYS A 131 13.28 -1.73 -9.19
CA LYS A 131 12.62 -2.25 -8.00
C LYS A 131 11.66 -1.18 -7.49
N MET A 132 10.71 -1.56 -6.63
CA MET A 132 9.72 -0.63 -6.07
C MET A 132 9.51 -0.87 -4.58
N TYR A 133 9.47 0.19 -3.78
CA TYR A 133 8.85 0.14 -2.46
C TYR A 133 7.42 0.70 -2.51
N CYS A 134 6.62 0.49 -1.48
CA CYS A 134 5.17 0.65 -1.55
C CYS A 134 4.71 2.06 -1.98
N SER A 135 5.26 3.10 -1.39
CA SER A 135 4.88 4.48 -1.72
C SER A 135 5.52 5.01 -3.02
N GLU A 136 6.65 4.48 -3.43
CA GLU A 136 7.26 4.76 -4.74
C GLU A 136 6.35 4.24 -5.87
N LEU A 137 5.85 3.01 -5.76
CA LEU A 137 4.89 2.47 -6.73
C LEU A 137 3.68 3.40 -6.89
N ILE A 138 3.15 3.95 -5.79
CA ILE A 138 2.04 4.90 -5.86
C ILE A 138 2.49 6.20 -6.54
N TYR A 139 3.64 6.75 -6.17
CA TYR A 139 4.18 7.98 -6.73
C TYR A 139 4.39 7.86 -8.24
N GLU A 140 5.04 6.80 -8.71
CA GLU A 140 5.31 6.55 -10.13
C GLU A 140 4.04 6.25 -10.92
N SER A 141 3.02 5.67 -10.30
CA SER A 141 1.75 5.37 -10.96
C SER A 141 0.89 6.61 -11.15
N PHE A 142 0.88 7.56 -10.21
CA PHE A 142 -0.02 8.73 -10.22
C PHE A 142 0.56 9.90 -11.01
N ILE A 143 0.58 9.73 -12.33
CA ILE A 143 1.03 10.74 -13.30
C ILE A 143 -0.20 11.36 -14.00
N ASP A 144 -0.29 12.68 -14.03
CA ASP A 144 -1.36 13.41 -14.69
C ASP A 144 -1.23 13.37 -16.23
N ILE A 145 -2.23 13.90 -16.93
CA ILE A 145 -2.26 13.98 -18.41
C ILE A 145 -1.09 14.80 -18.99
N ASN A 146 -0.47 15.67 -18.18
CA ASN A 146 0.68 16.49 -18.57
C ASN A 146 2.02 15.83 -18.21
N LYS A 147 2.03 14.56 -17.84
CA LYS A 147 3.23 13.82 -17.42
C LYS A 147 3.88 14.35 -16.13
N ARG A 148 3.10 14.87 -15.19
CA ARG A 148 3.55 15.35 -13.88
C ARG A 148 3.02 14.42 -12.79
N HIS A 149 3.83 14.15 -11.80
CA HIS A 149 3.39 13.42 -10.62
C HIS A 149 2.30 14.22 -9.88
N ILE A 150 1.27 13.53 -9.42
CA ILE A 150 0.17 14.11 -8.62
C ILE A 150 0.62 14.33 -7.18
N PHE A 151 1.46 13.43 -6.68
CA PHE A 151 2.04 13.49 -5.33
C PHE A 151 3.41 14.15 -5.34
N HIS A 152 3.91 14.50 -4.15
CA HIS A 152 5.22 15.10 -3.99
C HIS A 152 6.22 14.10 -3.42
N ALA A 153 7.44 14.14 -3.93
CA ALA A 153 8.57 13.44 -3.37
C ALA A 153 9.45 14.43 -2.57
N HIS A 154 10.04 13.96 -1.49
CA HIS A 154 10.83 14.77 -0.55
C HIS A 154 12.18 14.08 -0.25
N PRO A 155 13.19 14.82 0.24
CA PRO A 155 14.39 14.20 0.78
C PRO A 155 14.02 13.19 1.88
N MET A 156 14.37 11.93 1.70
CA MET A 156 14.06 10.87 2.66
C MET A 156 14.85 11.05 3.95
N ASN A 157 14.20 10.74 5.07
CA ASN A 157 14.79 10.69 6.39
C ASN A 157 14.68 9.25 6.93
N PHE A 158 15.77 8.76 7.52
CA PHE A 158 15.85 7.44 8.16
C PHE A 158 16.03 7.56 9.70
N ARG A 159 16.08 8.78 10.23
CA ARG A 159 16.31 9.05 11.65
C ARG A 159 15.02 9.28 12.41
N ASN A 160 15.02 8.89 13.68
CA ASN A 160 13.93 9.20 14.59
C ASN A 160 13.89 10.70 14.98
N GLU A 161 12.87 11.11 15.75
CA GLU A 161 12.69 12.49 16.23
C GLU A 161 13.92 13.07 17.00
N LYS A 162 14.74 12.19 17.58
CA LYS A 162 15.96 12.61 18.30
C LYS A 162 17.18 12.73 17.39
N GLY A 163 17.02 12.48 16.09
CA GLY A 163 18.11 12.44 15.11
C GLY A 163 18.94 11.15 15.17
N GLU A 164 18.51 10.14 15.93
CA GLU A 164 19.21 8.86 16.05
C GLU A 164 18.82 7.93 14.88
N MET A 165 19.79 7.16 14.39
CA MET A 165 19.56 6.16 13.35
C MET A 165 19.03 4.87 14.01
N PRO A 166 17.80 4.42 13.70
CA PRO A 166 17.29 3.13 14.15
C PRO A 166 18.19 1.97 13.74
N GLN A 167 18.44 1.04 14.66
CA GLN A 167 19.31 -0.13 14.44
C GLN A 167 18.88 -0.95 13.22
N PHE A 168 17.57 -1.05 12.97
CA PHE A 168 17.03 -1.75 11.80
C PHE A 168 17.67 -1.27 10.48
N TRP A 169 17.76 0.05 10.27
CA TRP A 169 18.35 0.62 9.06
C TRP A 169 19.83 0.31 8.95
N THR A 170 20.55 0.46 10.05
CA THR A 170 21.99 0.15 10.10
C THR A 170 22.24 -1.32 9.72
N ASP A 171 21.46 -2.24 10.27
CA ASP A 171 21.61 -3.67 10.00
C ASP A 171 21.22 -4.02 8.56
N LEU A 172 20.13 -3.44 8.05
CA LEU A 172 19.67 -3.65 6.68
C LEU A 172 20.74 -3.21 5.67
N PHE A 173 21.20 -1.95 5.76
CA PHE A 173 22.15 -1.40 4.79
C PHE A 173 23.54 -2.03 4.90
N ASN A 174 23.99 -2.40 6.09
CA ASN A 174 25.20 -3.24 6.26
C ASN A 174 25.07 -4.59 5.56
N LYS A 175 23.91 -5.23 5.62
CA LYS A 175 23.65 -6.51 4.92
C LYS A 175 23.60 -6.35 3.42
N LEU A 176 23.09 -5.22 2.92
CA LEU A 176 23.08 -4.90 1.49
C LEU A 176 24.46 -4.53 0.97
N GLY A 177 25.36 -4.04 1.83
CA GLY A 177 26.65 -3.48 1.45
C GLY A 177 26.52 -2.10 0.79
N GLU A 178 25.49 -1.35 1.15
CA GLU A 178 25.11 -0.06 0.59
C GLU A 178 25.07 1.02 1.70
N ASP A 179 25.22 2.27 1.31
CA ASP A 179 25.00 3.40 2.22
C ASP A 179 23.51 3.68 2.40
N ILE A 180 23.12 4.15 3.60
CA ILE A 180 21.74 4.59 3.85
C ILE A 180 21.45 5.82 2.98
N PRO A 181 20.40 5.84 2.14
CA PRO A 181 20.14 6.89 1.17
C PRO A 181 19.47 8.13 1.81
N GLU A 182 20.05 8.63 2.88
CA GLU A 182 19.63 9.82 3.61
C GLU A 182 19.61 11.03 2.69
N GLY A 183 18.46 11.72 2.58
CA GLY A 183 18.32 12.90 1.73
C GLY A 183 18.12 12.63 0.23
N VAL A 184 18.13 11.38 -0.21
CA VAL A 184 17.70 11.01 -1.58
C VAL A 184 16.21 11.32 -1.72
N ILE A 185 15.81 11.86 -2.87
CA ILE A 185 14.40 12.20 -3.12
C ILE A 185 13.59 10.91 -3.24
N GLY A 186 12.52 10.82 -2.46
CA GLY A 186 11.64 9.67 -2.40
C GLY A 186 10.33 9.97 -1.68
N THR A 187 9.59 8.93 -1.33
CA THR A 187 8.27 9.04 -0.71
C THR A 187 8.14 8.12 0.50
N ASN A 188 7.09 8.32 1.30
CA ASN A 188 6.69 7.40 2.36
C ASN A 188 5.18 7.41 2.54
N PRO A 189 4.57 6.37 3.14
CA PRO A 189 3.12 6.28 3.31
C PRO A 189 2.53 7.43 4.15
N ASN A 190 3.25 7.92 5.15
CA ASN A 190 2.76 8.97 6.04
C ASN A 190 2.64 10.32 5.33
N ASP A 191 3.64 10.73 4.55
CA ASP A 191 3.59 11.97 3.79
C ASP A 191 2.57 11.87 2.66
N LEU A 192 2.52 10.76 1.91
CA LEU A 192 1.46 10.54 0.91
C LEU A 192 0.06 10.68 1.52
N SER A 193 -0.14 10.15 2.72
CA SER A 193 -1.44 10.19 3.38
C SER A 193 -1.92 11.60 3.73
N LYS A 194 -1.02 12.58 3.81
CA LYS A 194 -1.27 14.00 4.17
C LYS A 194 -1.37 14.93 2.97
N GLU A 195 -1.15 14.41 1.77
CA GLU A 195 -1.27 15.22 0.56
C GLU A 195 -2.65 15.91 0.48
N SER A 196 -2.66 17.18 0.06
CA SER A 196 -3.85 18.02 0.05
C SER A 196 -4.97 17.50 -0.88
N VAL A 197 -4.62 16.65 -1.84
CA VAL A 197 -5.56 15.98 -2.75
C VAL A 197 -6.20 14.74 -2.13
N MET A 198 -5.81 14.33 -0.92
CA MET A 198 -6.32 13.14 -0.24
C MET A 198 -7.49 13.45 0.69
N THR A 199 -8.52 12.63 0.65
CA THR A 199 -9.62 12.63 1.61
C THR A 199 -9.83 11.24 2.18
N GLU A 200 -9.90 11.12 3.51
CA GLU A 200 -10.28 9.87 4.16
C GLU A 200 -11.74 9.53 3.83
N VAL A 201 -11.98 8.33 3.31
CA VAL A 201 -13.31 7.84 2.94
C VAL A 201 -13.76 6.65 3.76
N TYR A 202 -12.81 5.97 4.43
CA TYR A 202 -13.10 4.87 5.32
C TYR A 202 -11.95 4.61 6.30
N ARG A 203 -12.28 4.18 7.51
CA ARG A 203 -11.33 3.66 8.52
C ARG A 203 -11.91 2.40 9.16
N SER A 204 -11.10 1.36 9.23
CA SER A 204 -11.44 0.16 10.01
C SER A 204 -11.55 0.50 11.50
N LYS A 205 -12.41 -0.24 12.20
CA LYS A 205 -12.60 -0.09 13.65
C LYS A 205 -11.46 -0.77 14.40
#